data_7f52b871edc71b1a080cd1286311cf4e
#
_entry.id   7f52b871edc71b1a080cd1286311cf4e
#
_cell.length_a   1.000
_cell.length_b   1.000
_cell.length_c   1.000
_cell.angle_alpha   90.00
_cell.angle_beta   90.00
_cell.angle_gamma   90.00
#
_symmetry.space_group_name_H-M   'P 1'
#
loop_
_entity.id
_entity.type
_entity.pdbx_description
1 polymer ?
#
loop_
_entity_poly.entity_id
_entity_poly.type
_entity_poly.pdbx_seq_one_letter_code
_entity_poly.pdbx_strand_id
1 'polypeptide(L)'
;ADKAPVSESRPKIALVLSGGGAKGAAHVGVLKVLEKYQIPVDIIIGTSVGSIVGGMYSIGYSPDEIEKTILNLKFTSLLTNSKDRNLKNIEDKIENDKYPFTVSIDKNLKLSFPMGFLNGENIYLQLKEIFNRAENIKNFNELPIQYRAVTTDLQTGKEVVLRDGDLALATFKSMAIPSFLEPVEDNGKFYVDGGVVNNFPIDVALSLGADIIIAVDISAEASKINEKSNLITILDKLATYNGNRKVELHKRLADI
;
A
#
# COMPACT_ATOMS: atom_id res chain seq x y z
N ALA A 1 -4.82 14.42 -52.12
CA ALA A 1 -5.21 13.50 -51.04
C ALA A 1 -4.85 14.22 -49.74
N ASP A 2 -5.85 14.90 -49.17
CA ASP A 2 -5.71 15.54 -47.87
C ASP A 2 -5.51 14.47 -46.81
N LYS A 3 -4.39 14.49 -46.12
CA LYS A 3 -4.19 13.71 -44.89
C LYS A 3 -5.15 14.30 -43.85
N ALA A 4 -6.08 13.47 -43.38
CA ALA A 4 -6.89 13.83 -42.22
C ALA A 4 -5.95 14.28 -41.07
N PRO A 5 -6.32 15.32 -40.29
CA PRO A 5 -5.51 15.76 -39.19
C PRO A 5 -5.33 14.58 -38.22
N VAL A 6 -4.08 14.22 -37.95
CA VAL A 6 -3.76 13.29 -36.87
C VAL A 6 -4.24 13.99 -35.61
N SER A 7 -5.28 13.44 -34.98
CA SER A 7 -5.69 13.86 -33.64
C SER A 7 -4.48 13.62 -32.72
N GLU A 8 -3.73 14.67 -32.42
CA GLU A 8 -2.72 14.60 -31.37
C GLU A 8 -3.45 14.32 -30.06
N SER A 9 -3.44 13.06 -29.66
CA SER A 9 -3.90 12.69 -28.33
C SER A 9 -3.02 13.41 -27.32
N ARG A 10 -3.63 14.04 -26.30
CA ARG A 10 -2.83 14.65 -25.22
C ARG A 10 -1.88 13.63 -24.59
N PRO A 11 -0.76 14.09 -23.99
CA PRO A 11 0.15 13.21 -23.26
C PRO A 11 -0.57 12.41 -22.18
N LYS A 12 -0.22 11.15 -22.05
CA LYS A 12 -0.72 10.25 -21.02
C LYS A 12 0.03 10.48 -19.73
N ILE A 13 -0.68 10.92 -18.68
CA ILE A 13 -0.09 11.32 -17.40
C ILE A 13 -0.27 10.19 -16.38
N ALA A 14 0.83 9.72 -15.82
CA ALA A 14 0.83 8.79 -14.69
C ALA A 14 1.14 9.51 -13.38
N LEU A 15 0.40 9.15 -12.34
CA LEU A 15 0.65 9.56 -10.97
C LEU A 15 1.22 8.38 -10.18
N VAL A 16 2.45 8.52 -9.69
CA VAL A 16 3.13 7.50 -8.88
C VAL A 16 3.18 7.95 -7.43
N LEU A 17 2.62 7.12 -6.55
CA LEU A 17 2.52 7.39 -5.12
C LEU A 17 3.34 6.38 -4.31
N SER A 18 4.41 6.85 -3.66
CA SER A 18 5.28 5.98 -2.86
C SER A 18 4.61 5.51 -1.56
N GLY A 19 5.17 4.46 -0.97
CA GLY A 19 4.90 4.09 0.41
C GLY A 19 5.58 5.05 1.39
N GLY A 20 5.02 5.17 2.60
CA GLY A 20 5.56 6.06 3.65
C GLY A 20 4.74 6.08 4.93
N GLY A 21 3.86 5.09 5.13
CA GLY A 21 3.07 4.92 6.35
C GLY A 21 2.21 6.15 6.69
N ALA A 22 2.34 6.67 7.90
CA ALA A 22 1.53 7.80 8.38
C ALA A 22 1.69 9.10 7.57
N LYS A 23 2.74 9.22 6.75
CA LYS A 23 2.94 10.38 5.87
C LYS A 23 2.00 10.39 4.66
N GLY A 24 1.17 9.35 4.46
CA GLY A 24 0.21 9.23 3.36
C GLY A 24 -0.69 10.44 3.16
N ALA A 25 -0.97 11.21 4.22
CA ALA A 25 -1.72 12.47 4.12
C ALA A 25 -1.08 13.49 3.16
N ALA A 26 0.23 13.44 2.94
CA ALA A 26 0.90 14.33 2.00
C ALA A 26 0.47 14.08 0.53
N HIS A 27 0.15 12.83 0.18
CA HIS A 27 -0.39 12.52 -1.14
C HIS A 27 -1.69 13.26 -1.42
N VAL A 28 -2.55 13.42 -0.40
CA VAL A 28 -3.82 14.15 -0.53
C VAL A 28 -3.58 15.61 -0.90
N GLY A 29 -2.54 16.24 -0.32
CA GLY A 29 -2.16 17.61 -0.68
C GLY A 29 -1.82 17.74 -2.16
N VAL A 30 -1.12 16.76 -2.73
CA VAL A 30 -0.82 16.74 -4.17
C VAL A 30 -2.09 16.55 -4.99
N LEU A 31 -2.99 15.65 -4.61
CA LEU A 31 -4.26 15.44 -5.31
C LEU A 31 -5.10 16.74 -5.34
N LYS A 32 -5.16 17.49 -4.23
CA LYS A 32 -5.83 18.81 -4.18
C LYS A 32 -5.25 19.80 -5.19
N VAL A 33 -3.92 19.79 -5.36
CA VAL A 33 -3.25 20.65 -6.34
C VAL A 33 -3.58 20.22 -7.76
N LEU A 34 -3.54 18.92 -8.05
CA LEU A 34 -3.87 18.39 -9.38
C LEU A 34 -5.31 18.75 -9.79
N GLU A 35 -6.29 18.60 -8.88
CA GLU A 35 -7.67 19.00 -9.15
C GLU A 35 -7.81 20.52 -9.31
N LYS A 36 -7.20 21.31 -8.43
CA LYS A 36 -7.25 22.78 -8.49
C LYS A 36 -6.78 23.31 -9.84
N TYR A 37 -5.74 22.70 -10.42
CA TYR A 37 -5.18 23.11 -11.71
C TYR A 37 -5.72 22.28 -12.87
N GLN A 38 -6.71 21.40 -12.62
CA GLN A 38 -7.34 20.55 -13.62
C GLN A 38 -6.34 19.71 -14.41
N ILE A 39 -5.29 19.22 -13.73
CA ILE A 39 -4.29 18.33 -14.32
C ILE A 39 -4.90 16.94 -14.40
N PRO A 40 -5.12 16.39 -15.62
CA PRO A 40 -5.71 15.07 -15.76
C PRO A 40 -4.71 13.99 -15.38
N VAL A 41 -5.20 12.92 -14.75
CA VAL A 41 -4.41 11.72 -14.44
C VAL A 41 -5.04 10.54 -15.16
N ASP A 42 -4.27 9.80 -15.93
CA ASP A 42 -4.72 8.64 -16.72
C ASP A 42 -4.43 7.32 -16.03
N ILE A 43 -3.32 7.27 -15.28
CA ILE A 43 -2.88 6.05 -14.59
C ILE A 43 -2.41 6.43 -13.19
N ILE A 44 -2.77 5.62 -12.21
CA ILE A 44 -2.25 5.72 -10.85
C ILE A 44 -1.53 4.43 -10.48
N ILE A 45 -0.32 4.56 -9.97
CA ILE A 45 0.47 3.46 -9.44
C ILE A 45 0.81 3.76 -7.99
N GLY A 46 0.50 2.86 -7.09
CA GLY A 46 0.73 3.06 -5.67
C GLY A 46 1.41 1.89 -4.98
N THR A 47 2.24 2.21 -3.99
CA THR A 47 2.83 1.23 -3.07
C THR A 47 2.41 1.57 -1.63
N SER A 48 2.02 0.55 -0.84
CA SER A 48 1.68 0.72 0.58
C SER A 48 0.58 1.78 0.79
N VAL A 49 0.78 2.79 1.62
CA VAL A 49 -0.19 3.89 1.80
C VAL A 49 -0.50 4.61 0.48
N GLY A 50 0.47 4.70 -0.44
CA GLY A 50 0.25 5.24 -1.78
C GLY A 50 -0.76 4.42 -2.59
N SER A 51 -0.82 3.10 -2.36
CA SER A 51 -1.83 2.24 -2.97
C SER A 51 -3.24 2.52 -2.42
N ILE A 52 -3.37 2.83 -1.13
CA ILE A 52 -4.66 3.19 -0.52
C ILE A 52 -5.17 4.51 -1.10
N VAL A 53 -4.34 5.55 -1.04
CA VAL A 53 -4.70 6.89 -1.55
C VAL A 53 -5.00 6.86 -3.04
N GLY A 54 -4.12 6.21 -3.81
CA GLY A 54 -4.27 6.08 -5.26
C GLY A 54 -5.48 5.25 -5.65
N GLY A 55 -5.74 4.14 -4.94
CA GLY A 55 -6.92 3.31 -5.14
C GLY A 55 -8.22 4.06 -4.87
N MET A 56 -8.30 4.82 -3.79
CA MET A 56 -9.47 5.66 -3.50
C MET A 56 -9.70 6.70 -4.60
N TYR A 57 -8.65 7.40 -5.02
CA TYR A 57 -8.75 8.41 -6.06
C TYR A 57 -9.14 7.79 -7.41
N SER A 58 -8.62 6.59 -7.73
CA SER A 58 -8.94 5.88 -8.98
C SER A 58 -10.41 5.48 -9.13
N ILE A 59 -11.13 5.33 -8.00
CA ILE A 59 -12.57 5.00 -7.98
C ILE A 59 -13.47 6.22 -7.75
N GLY A 60 -12.91 7.44 -7.85
CA GLY A 60 -13.65 8.68 -7.84
C GLY A 60 -13.91 9.30 -6.47
N TYR A 61 -13.11 8.96 -5.45
CA TYR A 61 -13.10 9.76 -4.22
C TYR A 61 -12.43 11.11 -4.49
N SER A 62 -13.04 12.19 -4.03
CA SER A 62 -12.40 13.50 -3.99
C SER A 62 -11.26 13.53 -2.97
N PRO A 63 -10.26 14.41 -3.14
CA PRO A 63 -9.18 14.58 -2.16
C PRO A 63 -9.69 14.87 -0.73
N ASP A 64 -10.79 15.61 -0.58
CA ASP A 64 -11.37 15.88 0.73
C ASP A 64 -12.03 14.65 1.36
N GLU A 65 -12.68 13.81 0.57
CA GLU A 65 -13.19 12.52 1.05
C GLU A 65 -12.04 11.59 1.48
N ILE A 66 -10.95 11.55 0.70
CA ILE A 66 -9.75 10.77 1.01
C ILE A 66 -9.12 11.25 2.31
N GLU A 67 -8.93 12.57 2.47
CA GLU A 67 -8.40 13.17 3.71
C GLU A 67 -9.21 12.75 4.92
N LYS A 68 -10.53 12.95 4.86
CA LYS A 68 -11.46 12.57 5.93
C LYS A 68 -11.38 11.09 6.26
N THR A 69 -11.31 10.24 5.24
CA THR A 69 -11.21 8.78 5.43
C THR A 69 -9.89 8.41 6.11
N ILE A 70 -8.76 8.94 5.63
CA ILE A 70 -7.43 8.65 6.21
C ILE A 70 -7.32 9.14 7.66
N LEU A 71 -7.84 10.33 7.95
CA LEU A 71 -7.85 10.87 9.33
C LEU A 71 -8.73 10.05 10.27
N ASN A 72 -9.83 9.48 9.76
CA ASN A 72 -10.72 8.62 10.52
C ASN A 72 -10.18 7.18 10.66
N LEU A 73 -9.33 6.74 9.72
CA LEU A 73 -8.58 5.50 9.86
C LEU A 73 -7.60 5.67 11.02
N LYS A 74 -8.05 5.30 12.22
CA LYS A 74 -7.17 5.25 13.40
C LYS A 74 -6.14 4.12 13.19
N PHE A 75 -5.13 4.37 12.38
CA PHE A 75 -4.07 3.38 12.09
C PHE A 75 -3.53 2.73 13.35
N THR A 76 -3.40 3.48 14.45
CA THR A 76 -2.98 2.93 15.75
C THR A 76 -3.96 1.93 16.34
N SER A 77 -5.27 2.13 16.18
CA SER A 77 -6.28 1.17 16.67
C SER A 77 -6.46 -0.01 15.72
N LEU A 78 -6.14 0.17 14.43
CA LEU A 78 -6.12 -0.90 13.44
C LEU A 78 -4.92 -1.82 13.62
N LEU A 79 -3.81 -1.27 14.07
CA LEU A 79 -2.59 -2.00 14.42
C LEU A 79 -2.67 -2.67 15.80
N THR A 80 -3.77 -2.54 16.52
CA THR A 80 -4.04 -3.31 17.74
C THR A 80 -5.18 -4.29 17.44
N ASN A 81 -4.96 -5.59 17.61
CA ASN A 81 -6.02 -6.61 17.59
C ASN A 81 -7.00 -6.44 18.76
N SER A 82 -7.08 -5.27 19.35
CA SER A 82 -7.98 -5.01 20.46
C SER A 82 -9.42 -4.89 19.91
N LYS A 83 -10.18 -5.98 19.91
CA LYS A 83 -11.63 -5.88 20.10
C LYS A 83 -11.82 -4.90 21.24
N ASP A 84 -12.79 -3.99 21.08
CA ASP A 84 -13.13 -3.02 22.11
C ASP A 84 -12.99 -3.67 23.49
N ARG A 85 -12.14 -3.11 24.35
CA ARG A 85 -11.81 -3.69 25.66
C ARG A 85 -13.06 -4.02 26.47
N ASN A 86 -14.18 -3.36 26.15
CA ASN A 86 -15.48 -3.59 26.74
C ASN A 86 -16.17 -4.89 26.28
N LEU A 87 -15.78 -5.43 25.12
CA LEU A 87 -16.35 -6.66 24.55
C LEU A 87 -15.53 -7.93 24.85
N LYS A 88 -14.38 -7.79 25.52
CA LYS A 88 -13.55 -8.94 25.90
C LYS A 88 -13.94 -9.45 27.28
N ASN A 89 -13.97 -10.76 27.44
CA ASN A 89 -14.07 -11.39 28.73
C ASN A 89 -12.90 -11.02 29.66
N ILE A 90 -13.10 -11.07 30.97
CA ILE A 90 -12.07 -10.66 31.95
C ILE A 90 -10.81 -11.51 31.80
N GLU A 91 -10.93 -12.79 31.51
CA GLU A 91 -9.81 -13.71 31.29
C GLU A 91 -8.97 -13.32 30.04
N ASP A 92 -9.63 -13.01 28.92
CA ASP A 92 -8.96 -12.53 27.69
C ASP A 92 -8.26 -11.18 27.89
N LYS A 93 -8.76 -10.34 28.80
CA LYS A 93 -8.11 -9.06 29.15
C LYS A 93 -6.81 -9.26 29.91
N ILE A 94 -6.76 -10.25 30.80
CA ILE A 94 -5.60 -10.55 31.63
C ILE A 94 -4.51 -11.28 30.83
N GLU A 95 -4.87 -12.20 29.93
CA GLU A 95 -3.91 -12.92 29.11
C GLU A 95 -3.24 -12.04 28.04
N ASN A 96 -4.00 -11.21 27.34
CA ASN A 96 -3.44 -10.34 26.31
C ASN A 96 -2.51 -9.23 26.87
N ASP A 97 -2.71 -8.80 28.11
CA ASP A 97 -1.85 -7.82 28.77
C ASP A 97 -0.52 -8.44 29.30
N LYS A 98 -0.48 -9.78 29.46
CA LYS A 98 0.70 -10.49 29.98
C LYS A 98 1.63 -11.05 28.91
N TYR A 99 1.09 -11.46 27.75
CA TYR A 99 1.87 -12.18 26.74
C TYR A 99 1.70 -11.54 25.37
N PRO A 100 2.68 -10.75 24.91
CA PRO A 100 2.63 -10.14 23.56
C PRO A 100 2.75 -11.17 22.43
N PHE A 101 3.08 -12.43 22.74
CA PHE A 101 3.25 -13.51 21.75
C PHE A 101 2.55 -14.77 22.22
N THR A 102 1.77 -15.38 21.34
CA THR A 102 1.26 -16.74 21.51
C THR A 102 2.09 -17.69 20.66
N VAL A 103 2.80 -18.61 21.30
CA VAL A 103 3.51 -19.69 20.62
C VAL A 103 2.59 -20.89 20.59
N SER A 104 2.22 -21.37 19.40
CA SER A 104 1.41 -22.57 19.25
C SER A 104 2.32 -23.80 19.13
N ILE A 105 1.90 -24.89 19.76
CA ILE A 105 2.55 -26.21 19.61
C ILE A 105 1.61 -27.07 18.78
N ASP A 106 2.06 -27.54 17.62
CA ASP A 106 1.29 -28.44 16.78
C ASP A 106 1.25 -29.87 17.39
N LYS A 107 0.42 -30.74 16.80
CA LYS A 107 0.28 -32.14 17.23
C LYS A 107 1.60 -32.93 17.15
N ASN A 108 2.60 -32.45 16.43
CA ASN A 108 3.91 -33.06 16.27
C ASN A 108 4.98 -32.39 17.17
N LEU A 109 4.56 -31.63 18.19
CA LEU A 109 5.44 -30.91 19.12
C LEU A 109 6.33 -29.85 18.42
N LYS A 110 5.95 -29.38 17.24
CA LYS A 110 6.64 -28.25 16.59
C LYS A 110 6.12 -26.94 17.15
N LEU A 111 7.06 -26.10 17.59
CA LEU A 111 6.80 -24.72 17.98
C LEU A 111 6.49 -23.92 16.71
N SER A 112 5.32 -23.32 16.66
CA SER A 112 4.92 -22.40 15.61
C SER A 112 4.89 -20.98 16.18
N PHE A 113 5.68 -20.10 15.58
CA PHE A 113 5.66 -18.66 15.89
C PHE A 113 4.71 -17.97 14.91
N PRO A 114 3.98 -16.93 15.34
CA PRO A 114 3.17 -16.15 14.43
C PRO A 114 4.07 -15.48 13.38
N MET A 115 3.62 -15.46 12.12
CA MET A 115 4.36 -14.82 11.01
C MET A 115 4.33 -13.29 11.05
N GLY A 116 3.50 -12.72 11.93
CA GLY A 116 3.38 -11.27 12.15
C GLY A 116 2.74 -10.99 13.52
N PHE A 117 2.74 -9.73 13.94
CA PHE A 117 2.11 -9.33 15.22
C PHE A 117 0.59 -9.25 15.11
N LEU A 118 0.06 -9.03 13.90
CA LEU A 118 -1.35 -8.79 13.62
C LEU A 118 -1.79 -9.53 12.37
N ASN A 119 -2.94 -10.18 12.43
CA ASN A 119 -3.54 -10.84 11.26
C ASN A 119 -4.13 -9.87 10.23
N GLY A 120 -4.30 -8.58 10.57
CA GLY A 120 -4.77 -7.53 9.67
C GLY A 120 -6.25 -7.62 9.27
N GLU A 121 -7.04 -8.53 9.84
CA GLU A 121 -8.45 -8.72 9.48
C GLU A 121 -9.26 -7.42 9.59
N ASN A 122 -9.10 -6.67 10.67
CA ASN A 122 -9.80 -5.40 10.88
C ASN A 122 -9.43 -4.36 9.81
N ILE A 123 -8.16 -4.36 9.37
CA ILE A 123 -7.67 -3.48 8.30
C ILE A 123 -8.33 -3.86 6.99
N TYR A 124 -8.34 -5.16 6.68
CA TYR A 124 -8.96 -5.66 5.44
C TYR A 124 -10.45 -5.34 5.38
N LEU A 125 -11.20 -5.53 6.48
CA LEU A 125 -12.62 -5.19 6.53
C LEU A 125 -12.88 -3.69 6.28
N GLN A 126 -12.04 -2.80 6.82
CA GLN A 126 -12.16 -1.37 6.53
C GLN A 126 -11.80 -1.03 5.08
N LEU A 127 -10.79 -1.68 4.51
CA LEU A 127 -10.50 -1.54 3.08
C LEU A 127 -11.66 -2.03 2.22
N LYS A 128 -12.34 -3.11 2.60
CA LYS A 128 -13.57 -3.58 1.93
C LYS A 128 -14.67 -2.52 1.96
N GLU A 129 -14.85 -1.84 3.08
CA GLU A 129 -15.83 -0.76 3.20
C GLU A 129 -15.44 0.43 2.30
N ILE A 130 -14.18 0.86 2.34
CA ILE A 130 -13.65 1.95 1.52
C ILE A 130 -13.81 1.66 0.04
N PHE A 131 -13.44 0.46 -0.41
CA PHE A 131 -13.45 0.08 -1.82
C PHE A 131 -14.78 -0.54 -2.31
N ASN A 132 -15.83 -0.50 -1.50
CA ASN A 132 -17.15 -1.03 -1.86
C ASN A 132 -17.72 -0.41 -3.15
N ARG A 133 -17.41 0.86 -3.44
CA ARG A 133 -17.81 1.54 -4.70
C ARG A 133 -17.33 0.80 -5.96
N ALA A 134 -16.24 0.03 -5.86
CA ALA A 134 -15.64 -0.71 -6.96
C ALA A 134 -15.73 -2.24 -6.81
N GLU A 135 -16.59 -2.76 -5.93
CA GLU A 135 -16.66 -4.20 -5.61
C GLU A 135 -16.87 -5.09 -6.85
N ASN A 136 -17.64 -4.58 -7.82
CA ASN A 136 -17.97 -5.30 -9.05
C ASN A 136 -16.95 -5.11 -10.18
N ILE A 137 -15.95 -4.22 -10.02
CA ILE A 137 -14.95 -3.96 -11.05
C ILE A 137 -13.73 -4.83 -10.74
N LYS A 138 -13.50 -5.85 -11.56
CA LYS A 138 -12.37 -6.79 -11.37
C LYS A 138 -11.14 -6.42 -12.17
N ASN A 139 -11.28 -5.73 -13.27
CA ASN A 139 -10.16 -5.27 -14.09
C ASN A 139 -9.88 -3.79 -13.77
N PHE A 140 -8.72 -3.50 -13.21
CA PHE A 140 -8.38 -2.14 -12.77
C PHE A 140 -8.12 -1.18 -13.93
N ASN A 141 -8.14 -1.65 -15.19
CA ASN A 141 -8.18 -0.78 -16.36
C ASN A 141 -9.58 -0.19 -16.61
N GLU A 142 -10.62 -0.77 -16.02
CA GLU A 142 -12.03 -0.35 -16.15
C GLU A 142 -12.44 0.63 -15.05
N LEU A 143 -11.54 0.92 -14.10
CA LEU A 143 -11.76 1.97 -13.12
C LEU A 143 -11.77 3.35 -13.80
N PRO A 144 -12.45 4.37 -13.23
CA PRO A 144 -12.45 5.74 -13.76
C PRO A 144 -11.05 6.28 -14.09
N ILE A 145 -10.05 5.94 -13.27
CA ILE A 145 -8.63 6.14 -13.59
C ILE A 145 -7.94 4.78 -13.50
N GLN A 146 -7.17 4.42 -14.53
CA GLN A 146 -6.44 3.15 -14.56
C GLN A 146 -5.55 3.01 -13.32
N TYR A 147 -5.56 1.84 -12.67
CA TYR A 147 -4.88 1.68 -11.38
C TYR A 147 -3.96 0.46 -11.32
N ARG A 148 -2.88 0.59 -10.55
CA ARG A 148 -1.97 -0.51 -10.17
C ARG A 148 -1.58 -0.39 -8.71
N ALA A 149 -1.61 -1.53 -7.99
CA ALA A 149 -0.99 -1.66 -6.68
C ALA A 149 0.27 -2.52 -6.79
N VAL A 150 1.34 -2.10 -6.11
CA VAL A 150 2.59 -2.85 -6.10
C VAL A 150 2.72 -3.60 -4.79
N THR A 151 3.02 -4.91 -4.87
CA THR A 151 3.28 -5.78 -3.73
C THR A 151 4.51 -6.65 -3.99
N THR A 152 4.97 -7.37 -2.97
CA THR A 152 6.09 -8.31 -3.05
C THR A 152 5.60 -9.72 -2.84
N ASP A 153 5.92 -10.63 -3.76
CA ASP A 153 5.78 -12.08 -3.55
C ASP A 153 6.87 -12.53 -2.57
N LEU A 154 6.46 -12.97 -1.39
CA LEU A 154 7.38 -13.35 -0.31
C LEU A 154 8.22 -14.58 -0.64
N GLN A 155 7.71 -15.50 -1.45
CA GLN A 155 8.42 -16.73 -1.80
C GLN A 155 9.56 -16.49 -2.79
N THR A 156 9.35 -15.56 -3.73
CA THR A 156 10.32 -15.27 -4.80
C THR A 156 11.13 -14.00 -4.55
N GLY A 157 10.69 -13.13 -3.62
CA GLY A 157 11.26 -11.81 -3.40
C GLY A 157 11.06 -10.85 -4.59
N LYS A 158 10.14 -11.17 -5.52
CA LYS A 158 9.89 -10.37 -6.72
C LYS A 158 8.73 -9.41 -6.53
N GLU A 159 8.83 -8.31 -7.26
CA GLU A 159 7.72 -7.37 -7.43
C GLU A 159 6.54 -8.04 -8.14
N VAL A 160 5.34 -7.74 -7.66
CA VAL A 160 4.09 -8.10 -8.33
C VAL A 160 3.24 -6.84 -8.49
N VAL A 161 2.90 -6.54 -9.75
CA VAL A 161 2.02 -5.42 -10.09
C VAL A 161 0.59 -5.95 -10.23
N LEU A 162 -0.25 -5.64 -9.26
CA LEU A 162 -1.65 -6.05 -9.23
C LEU A 162 -2.48 -5.13 -10.12
N ARG A 163 -3.21 -5.73 -11.07
CA ARG A 163 -3.99 -5.03 -12.11
C ARG A 163 -5.43 -5.50 -12.21
N ASP A 164 -5.78 -6.51 -11.43
CA ASP A 164 -7.10 -7.15 -11.43
C ASP A 164 -7.40 -7.80 -10.08
N GLY A 165 -8.61 -8.29 -9.90
CA GLY A 165 -9.10 -8.98 -8.73
C GLY A 165 -9.94 -8.09 -7.80
N ASP A 166 -9.84 -8.31 -6.51
CA ASP A 166 -10.49 -7.50 -5.48
C ASP A 166 -9.59 -6.32 -5.12
N LEU A 167 -10.09 -5.09 -5.29
CA LEU A 167 -9.30 -3.87 -5.08
C LEU A 167 -8.88 -3.69 -3.61
N ALA A 168 -9.75 -4.08 -2.66
CA ALA A 168 -9.42 -4.05 -1.25
C ALA A 168 -8.30 -5.04 -0.91
N LEU A 169 -8.37 -6.26 -1.48
CA LEU A 169 -7.34 -7.28 -1.29
C LEU A 169 -6.01 -6.87 -1.94
N ALA A 170 -6.06 -6.29 -3.14
CA ALA A 170 -4.86 -5.78 -3.81
C ALA A 170 -4.16 -4.70 -2.99
N THR A 171 -4.93 -3.76 -2.45
CA THR A 171 -4.42 -2.70 -1.57
C THR A 171 -3.89 -3.26 -0.25
N PHE A 172 -4.60 -4.25 0.33
CA PHE A 172 -4.18 -4.92 1.56
C PHE A 172 -2.84 -5.65 1.38
N LYS A 173 -2.64 -6.38 0.29
CA LYS A 173 -1.36 -7.00 -0.06
C LYS A 173 -0.24 -5.97 -0.16
N SER A 174 -0.52 -4.82 -0.80
CA SER A 174 0.44 -3.75 -1.01
C SER A 174 0.91 -3.09 0.28
N MET A 175 0.10 -3.14 1.36
CA MET A 175 0.40 -2.49 2.64
C MET A 175 0.74 -3.47 3.79
N ALA A 176 0.88 -4.75 3.50
CA ALA A 176 1.19 -5.78 4.51
C ALA A 176 2.66 -5.70 4.94
N ILE A 177 2.99 -4.72 5.79
CA ILE A 177 4.35 -4.45 6.24
C ILE A 177 4.87 -5.64 7.04
N PRO A 178 6.00 -6.28 6.62
CA PRO A 178 6.64 -7.34 7.38
C PRO A 178 6.94 -6.89 8.82
N SER A 179 6.89 -7.80 9.77
CA SER A 179 7.05 -7.55 11.20
C SER A 179 5.86 -6.87 11.89
N PHE A 180 4.92 -6.25 11.17
CA PHE A 180 3.69 -5.73 11.73
C PHE A 180 2.49 -6.59 11.36
N LEU A 181 2.32 -6.90 10.08
CA LEU A 181 1.22 -7.71 9.57
C LEU A 181 1.71 -9.09 9.16
N GLU A 182 0.84 -10.08 9.31
CA GLU A 182 1.05 -11.37 8.69
C GLU A 182 1.05 -11.21 7.16
N PRO A 183 1.89 -12.00 6.44
CA PRO A 183 1.82 -12.05 4.99
C PRO A 183 0.43 -12.43 4.52
N VAL A 184 -0.07 -11.74 3.50
CA VAL A 184 -1.40 -11.99 2.95
C VAL A 184 -1.35 -13.20 2.04
N GLU A 185 -2.06 -14.27 2.42
CA GLU A 185 -2.20 -15.44 1.57
C GLU A 185 -3.28 -15.22 0.51
N ASP A 186 -2.96 -15.53 -0.74
CA ASP A 186 -3.92 -15.60 -1.82
C ASP A 186 -3.49 -16.64 -2.87
N ASN A 187 -4.35 -17.64 -3.11
CA ASN A 187 -4.10 -18.74 -4.05
C ASN A 187 -2.76 -19.47 -3.81
N GLY A 188 -2.42 -19.74 -2.53
CA GLY A 188 -1.20 -20.44 -2.13
C GLY A 188 0.09 -19.63 -2.27
N LYS A 189 -0.01 -18.33 -2.52
CA LYS A 189 1.10 -17.39 -2.52
C LYS A 189 0.98 -16.44 -1.33
N PHE A 190 2.13 -15.98 -0.85
CA PHE A 190 2.21 -15.05 0.27
C PHE A 190 2.74 -13.71 -0.21
N TYR A 191 2.03 -12.65 0.13
CA TYR A 191 2.34 -11.29 -0.29
C TYR A 191 2.63 -10.40 0.92
N VAL A 192 3.61 -9.50 0.73
CA VAL A 192 3.96 -8.47 1.70
C VAL A 192 4.04 -7.11 1.01
N ASP A 193 4.23 -6.06 1.81
CA ASP A 193 4.30 -4.66 1.33
C ASP A 193 5.23 -4.52 0.12
N GLY A 194 4.77 -3.79 -0.89
CA GLY A 194 5.54 -3.52 -2.09
C GLY A 194 6.83 -2.73 -1.84
N GLY A 195 6.87 -1.96 -0.75
CA GLY A 195 8.04 -1.20 -0.34
C GLY A 195 9.28 -2.05 -0.04
N VAL A 196 9.11 -3.35 0.15
CA VAL A 196 10.23 -4.30 0.29
C VAL A 196 11.11 -4.32 -0.97
N VAL A 197 10.50 -4.26 -2.16
CA VAL A 197 11.22 -4.36 -3.44
C VAL A 197 11.09 -3.12 -4.32
N ASN A 198 9.95 -2.42 -4.30
CA ASN A 198 9.70 -1.23 -5.12
C ASN A 198 8.78 -0.24 -4.41
N ASN A 199 9.37 0.62 -3.59
CA ASN A 199 8.62 1.62 -2.84
C ASN A 199 8.18 2.83 -3.70
N PHE A 200 8.79 3.01 -4.86
CA PHE A 200 8.55 4.16 -5.75
C PHE A 200 8.49 3.69 -7.21
N PRO A 201 7.35 3.12 -7.65
CA PRO A 201 7.23 2.31 -8.86
C PRO A 201 7.12 3.14 -10.16
N ILE A 202 8.10 3.99 -10.44
CA ILE A 202 8.18 4.80 -11.68
C ILE A 202 8.40 3.91 -12.90
N ASP A 203 9.19 2.84 -12.76
CA ASP A 203 9.41 1.84 -13.80
C ASP A 203 8.10 1.18 -14.28
N VAL A 204 7.15 1.00 -13.38
CA VAL A 204 5.80 0.50 -13.74
C VAL A 204 5.06 1.53 -14.59
N ALA A 205 5.12 2.82 -14.25
CA ALA A 205 4.48 3.89 -15.03
C ALA A 205 5.07 3.95 -16.46
N LEU A 206 6.39 3.86 -16.60
CA LEU A 206 7.08 3.80 -17.88
C LEU A 206 6.62 2.59 -18.70
N SER A 207 6.53 1.41 -18.07
CA SER A 207 6.10 0.18 -18.75
C SER A 207 4.65 0.22 -19.24
N LEU A 208 3.82 1.08 -18.66
CA LEU A 208 2.42 1.32 -19.06
C LEU A 208 2.28 2.41 -20.13
N GLY A 209 3.39 2.97 -20.62
CA GLY A 209 3.43 3.96 -21.68
C GLY A 209 2.94 5.34 -21.21
N ALA A 210 3.30 5.76 -20.01
CA ALA A 210 3.12 7.14 -19.58
C ALA A 210 4.07 8.05 -20.34
N ASP A 211 3.53 9.18 -20.83
CA ASP A 211 4.31 10.22 -21.49
C ASP A 211 4.88 11.23 -20.49
N ILE A 212 4.14 11.45 -19.39
CA ILE A 212 4.53 12.33 -18.28
C ILE A 212 4.30 11.58 -16.97
N ILE A 213 5.29 11.63 -16.08
CA ILE A 213 5.23 10.97 -14.77
C ILE A 213 5.32 12.03 -13.66
N ILE A 214 4.23 12.19 -12.94
CA ILE A 214 4.18 12.95 -11.69
C ILE A 214 4.40 11.96 -10.55
N ALA A 215 5.50 12.11 -9.83
CA ALA A 215 5.89 11.16 -8.82
C ALA A 215 6.00 11.81 -7.43
N VAL A 216 5.28 11.26 -6.46
CA VAL A 216 5.20 11.77 -5.10
C VAL A 216 5.95 10.84 -4.15
N ASP A 217 7.14 11.25 -3.73
CA ASP A 217 7.96 10.51 -2.79
C ASP A 217 7.74 11.02 -1.36
N ILE A 218 7.12 10.19 -0.53
CA ILE A 218 6.96 10.41 0.90
C ILE A 218 7.76 9.39 1.72
N SER A 219 8.65 8.64 1.08
CA SER A 219 9.47 7.66 1.77
C SER A 219 10.24 8.32 2.92
N ALA A 220 10.44 7.57 3.99
CA ALA A 220 11.29 8.06 5.08
C ALA A 220 12.75 7.89 4.67
N GLU A 221 13.59 8.88 4.96
CA GLU A 221 15.02 8.61 5.04
C GLU A 221 15.23 7.38 5.93
N ALA A 222 16.04 6.45 5.45
CA ALA A 222 16.32 5.23 6.20
C ALA A 222 16.74 5.62 7.64
N SER A 223 15.94 5.26 8.63
CA SER A 223 16.20 5.56 10.04
C SER A 223 17.62 5.12 10.39
N LYS A 224 18.39 6.02 10.97
CA LYS A 224 19.75 5.67 11.44
C LYS A 224 19.62 4.65 12.55
N ILE A 225 20.22 3.49 12.39
CA ILE A 225 20.31 2.50 13.46
C ILE A 225 21.29 3.05 14.50
N ASN A 226 20.86 3.04 15.73
CA ASN A 226 21.66 3.42 16.89
C ASN A 226 21.45 2.40 18.03
N GLU A 227 22.15 2.57 19.13
CA GLU A 227 22.11 1.66 20.28
C GLU A 227 20.71 1.50 20.92
N LYS A 228 19.78 2.43 20.63
CA LYS A 228 18.38 2.39 21.11
C LYS A 228 17.43 1.75 20.12
N SER A 229 17.92 1.31 18.95
CA SER A 229 17.09 0.67 17.94
C SER A 229 16.63 -0.70 18.42
N ASN A 230 15.32 -0.93 18.40
CA ASN A 230 14.75 -2.22 18.75
C ASN A 230 14.78 -3.21 17.56
N LEU A 231 14.52 -4.48 17.84
CA LEU A 231 14.52 -5.54 16.82
C LEU A 231 13.58 -5.24 15.65
N ILE A 232 12.40 -4.70 15.92
CA ILE A 232 11.41 -4.35 14.90
C ILE A 232 11.97 -3.31 13.92
N THR A 233 12.62 -2.26 14.45
CA THR A 233 13.26 -1.22 13.62
C THR A 233 14.36 -1.80 12.73
N ILE A 234 15.12 -2.77 13.23
CA ILE A 234 16.18 -3.45 12.47
C ILE A 234 15.56 -4.31 11.36
N LEU A 235 14.53 -5.10 11.69
CA LEU A 235 13.84 -5.96 10.72
C LEU A 235 13.15 -5.15 9.63
N ASP A 236 12.46 -4.07 9.99
CA ASP A 236 11.82 -3.16 9.03
C ASP A 236 12.86 -2.54 8.08
N LYS A 237 13.99 -2.09 8.62
CA LYS A 237 15.06 -1.55 7.79
C LYS A 237 15.65 -2.58 6.83
N LEU A 238 15.86 -3.81 7.30
CA LEU A 238 16.36 -4.90 6.44
C LEU A 238 15.34 -5.24 5.35
N ALA A 239 14.06 -5.31 5.69
CA ALA A 239 12.99 -5.59 4.75
C ALA A 239 12.87 -4.51 3.66
N THR A 240 13.02 -3.23 4.01
CA THR A 240 12.83 -2.10 3.07
C THR A 240 14.12 -1.64 2.39
N TYR A 241 15.27 -2.26 2.68
CA TYR A 241 16.57 -1.81 2.17
C TYR A 241 16.65 -1.77 0.64
N ASN A 242 16.16 -2.80 -0.04
CA ASN A 242 16.16 -2.88 -1.50
C ASN A 242 15.18 -1.87 -2.13
N GLY A 243 13.99 -1.73 -1.55
CA GLY A 243 13.00 -0.76 -2.01
C GLY A 243 13.51 0.67 -1.92
N ASN A 244 14.17 1.03 -0.81
CA ASN A 244 14.75 2.35 -0.62
C ASN A 244 15.91 2.64 -1.59
N ARG A 245 16.72 1.64 -1.93
CA ARG A 245 17.77 1.78 -2.95
C ARG A 245 17.18 2.07 -4.34
N LYS A 246 16.08 1.44 -4.70
CA LYS A 246 15.36 1.71 -5.95
C LYS A 246 14.82 3.14 -6.00
N VAL A 247 14.32 3.69 -4.89
CA VAL A 247 13.80 5.07 -4.82
C VAL A 247 14.80 6.08 -5.38
N GLU A 248 16.05 6.01 -4.94
CA GLU A 248 17.10 6.95 -5.39
C GLU A 248 17.43 6.82 -6.90
N LEU A 249 17.29 5.62 -7.46
CA LEU A 249 17.45 5.41 -8.89
C LEU A 249 16.25 5.96 -9.67
N HIS A 250 15.05 5.72 -9.16
CA HIS A 250 13.80 6.09 -9.83
C HIS A 250 13.53 7.60 -9.81
N LYS A 251 13.98 8.34 -8.79
CA LYS A 251 13.85 9.81 -8.74
C LYS A 251 14.35 10.52 -10.00
N ARG A 252 15.32 9.92 -10.69
CA ARG A 252 15.88 10.48 -11.92
C ARG A 252 15.03 10.20 -13.17
N LEU A 253 13.98 9.40 -13.04
CA LEU A 253 13.11 8.98 -14.13
C LEU A 253 11.74 9.69 -14.09
N ALA A 254 11.46 10.46 -13.03
CA ALA A 254 10.26 11.28 -12.95
C ALA A 254 10.45 12.60 -13.68
N ASP A 255 9.36 13.13 -14.24
CA ASP A 255 9.32 14.43 -14.88
C ASP A 255 9.07 15.56 -13.88
N ILE A 256 8.26 15.29 -12.86
CA ILE A 256 7.84 16.22 -11.80
C ILE A 256 7.84 15.50 -10.47
#